data_2c640b1a6ebb95afe4193b26dfc14b02
#
_entry.id   2c640b1a6ebb95afe4193b26dfc14b02
#
_cell.length_a   1.000
_cell.length_b   1.000
_cell.length_c   1.000
_cell.angle_alpha   90.00
_cell.angle_beta   90.00
_cell.angle_gamma   90.00
#
_symmetry.space_group_name_H-M   'P 1'
#
loop_
_entity.id
_entity.type
_entity.pdbx_description
1 polymer ?
#
loop_
_entity_poly.entity_id
_entity_poly.type
_entity_poly.pdbx_seq_one_letter_code
_entity_poly.pdbx_strand_id
1 'polypeptide(L)'
;MLVQINTDHNIEGREQLSRHVEEKIQAALNARFGERLTRVEVHLGDENSSKKGGGADKRCLLEARPAGLQPIAVSHQAESLNLAVDGALAKFKRALGHAFGKQKNH
;
A
#
# COMPACT_ATOMS: atom_id res chain seq x y z
N MET A 1 4.74 -13.27 -4.09
CA MET A 1 4.61 -11.81 -4.17
C MET A 1 5.68 -11.15 -3.33
N LEU A 2 6.45 -10.30 -3.92
CA LEU A 2 7.50 -9.55 -3.23
C LEU A 2 6.94 -8.20 -2.78
N VAL A 3 7.08 -7.89 -1.50
CA VAL A 3 6.64 -6.60 -0.97
C VAL A 3 7.87 -5.80 -0.58
N GLN A 4 8.01 -4.62 -1.18
CA GLN A 4 9.15 -3.75 -0.93
C GLN A 4 8.64 -2.47 -0.26
N ILE A 5 9.22 -2.13 0.89
CA ILE A 5 8.72 -1.03 1.69
C ILE A 5 9.76 0.07 1.76
N ASN A 6 9.35 1.28 1.43
CA ASN A 6 10.17 2.49 1.48
C ASN A 6 9.55 3.45 2.48
N THR A 7 10.35 3.94 3.41
CA THR A 7 9.89 4.90 4.40
C THR A 7 10.74 6.15 4.32
N ASP A 8 10.15 7.31 4.63
CA ASP A 8 10.96 8.51 4.65
C ASP A 8 11.69 8.65 5.99
N HIS A 9 12.55 9.67 6.07
CA HIS A 9 13.45 9.83 7.22
C HIS A 9 12.73 10.18 8.51
N ASN A 10 11.52 10.68 8.43
CA ASN A 10 10.81 11.15 9.60
C ASN A 10 10.11 10.04 10.37
N ILE A 11 10.17 8.82 9.87
CA ILE A 11 9.46 7.71 10.49
C ILE A 11 10.41 6.94 11.40
N GLU A 12 10.05 6.87 12.69
CA GLU A 12 10.82 6.11 13.68
C GLU A 12 10.37 4.66 13.66
N GLY A 13 11.27 3.78 14.13
CA GLY A 13 10.96 2.37 14.20
C GLY A 13 10.74 1.73 12.85
N ARG A 14 11.52 2.14 11.87
CA ARG A 14 11.31 1.73 10.48
C ARG A 14 11.34 0.22 10.27
N GLU A 15 12.23 -0.47 10.96
CA GLU A 15 12.35 -1.91 10.77
C GLU A 15 11.11 -2.66 11.25
N GLN A 16 10.63 -2.31 12.45
CA GLN A 16 9.43 -2.94 12.98
C GLN A 16 8.21 -2.58 12.14
N LEU A 17 8.12 -1.31 11.76
CA LEU A 17 7.03 -0.85 10.94
C LEU A 17 7.01 -1.56 9.59
N SER A 18 8.16 -1.68 8.96
CA SER A 18 8.24 -2.34 7.66
C SER A 18 7.80 -3.78 7.74
N ARG A 19 8.22 -4.50 8.78
CA ARG A 19 7.83 -5.89 8.97
C ARG A 19 6.32 -6.02 9.17
N HIS A 20 5.77 -5.14 10.02
CA HIS A 20 4.35 -5.16 10.30
C HIS A 20 3.54 -4.88 9.03
N VAL A 21 3.95 -3.88 8.27
CA VAL A 21 3.23 -3.50 7.05
C VAL A 21 3.37 -4.59 6.00
N GLU A 22 4.56 -5.17 5.88
CA GLU A 22 4.76 -6.27 4.92
C GLU A 22 3.83 -7.44 5.24
N GLU A 23 3.73 -7.82 6.50
CA GLU A 23 2.86 -8.92 6.91
C GLU A 23 1.39 -8.59 6.62
N LYS A 24 1.01 -7.34 6.88
CA LYS A 24 -0.36 -6.91 6.65
C LYS A 24 -0.71 -6.98 5.15
N ILE A 25 0.19 -6.53 4.31
CA ILE A 25 -0.03 -6.53 2.87
C ILE A 25 -0.04 -7.95 2.33
N GLN A 26 0.88 -8.81 2.77
CA GLN A 26 0.88 -10.20 2.36
C GLN A 26 -0.46 -10.87 2.74
N ALA A 27 -0.89 -10.67 3.98
CA ALA A 27 -2.13 -11.28 4.44
C ALA A 27 -3.33 -10.77 3.65
N ALA A 28 -3.34 -9.48 3.30
CA ALA A 28 -4.48 -8.89 2.62
C ALA A 28 -4.56 -9.29 1.14
N LEU A 29 -3.42 -9.49 0.49
CA LEU A 29 -3.40 -9.63 -0.97
C LEU A 29 -3.03 -11.02 -1.46
N ASN A 30 -2.27 -11.79 -0.69
CA ASN A 30 -1.66 -13.00 -1.20
C ASN A 30 -2.68 -14.05 -1.62
N ALA A 31 -3.71 -14.26 -0.81
CA ALA A 31 -4.68 -15.31 -1.08
C ALA A 31 -5.43 -15.08 -2.40
N ARG A 32 -5.74 -13.82 -2.69
CA ARG A 32 -6.57 -13.49 -3.85
C ARG A 32 -5.75 -13.11 -5.07
N PHE A 33 -4.65 -12.40 -4.86
CA PHE A 33 -3.91 -11.81 -5.97
C PHE A 33 -2.45 -12.26 -6.05
N GLY A 34 -1.95 -13.06 -5.11
CA GLY A 34 -0.54 -13.34 -4.97
C GLY A 34 0.13 -13.90 -6.22
N GLU A 35 -0.58 -14.74 -6.97
CA GLU A 35 -0.01 -15.33 -8.17
C GLU A 35 0.06 -14.36 -9.34
N ARG A 36 -0.71 -13.28 -9.26
CA ARG A 36 -0.76 -12.30 -10.34
C ARG A 36 0.05 -11.04 -10.05
N LEU A 37 0.54 -10.91 -8.82
CA LEU A 37 1.35 -9.76 -8.43
C LEU A 37 2.76 -10.23 -8.15
N THR A 38 3.70 -9.84 -9.02
CA THR A 38 5.10 -10.18 -8.79
C THR A 38 5.67 -9.34 -7.67
N ARG A 39 5.26 -8.07 -7.63
CA ARG A 39 5.88 -7.10 -6.73
C ARG A 39 4.88 -6.03 -6.36
N VAL A 40 4.88 -5.67 -5.08
CA VAL A 40 4.12 -4.54 -4.56
C VAL A 40 5.09 -3.61 -3.87
N GLU A 41 5.07 -2.34 -4.26
CA GLU A 41 5.91 -1.34 -3.63
C GLU A 41 5.04 -0.48 -2.72
N VAL A 42 5.56 -0.22 -1.52
CA VAL A 42 4.88 0.55 -0.50
C VAL A 42 5.75 1.75 -0.17
N HIS A 43 5.15 2.93 -0.18
CA HIS A 43 5.84 4.15 0.21
C HIS A 43 5.10 4.77 1.37
N LEU A 44 5.78 4.88 2.51
CA LEU A 44 5.21 5.43 3.73
C LEU A 44 5.86 6.76 4.02
N GLY A 45 5.05 7.78 4.27
CA GLY A 45 5.56 9.10 4.54
C GLY A 45 4.81 9.79 5.65
N ASP A 46 5.51 10.71 6.31
CA ASP A 46 4.94 11.59 7.29
C ASP A 46 5.17 13.01 6.79
N GLU A 47 4.16 13.57 6.17
CA GLU A 47 4.30 14.82 5.45
C GLU A 47 4.25 16.05 6.33
N ASN A 48 3.97 15.89 7.61
CA ASN A 48 3.70 17.03 8.45
C ASN A 48 4.31 16.89 9.83
N SER A 49 5.54 16.46 9.90
CA SER A 49 6.17 16.17 11.19
C SER A 49 6.30 17.40 12.09
N SER A 50 6.30 18.60 11.54
CA SER A 50 6.54 19.79 12.34
C SER A 50 5.36 20.74 12.39
N LYS A 51 4.26 20.46 11.74
CA LYS A 51 3.11 21.36 11.74
C LYS A 51 2.14 21.01 12.83
N LYS A 52 1.43 22.01 13.31
CA LYS A 52 0.43 21.81 14.36
C LYS A 52 -0.88 21.35 13.76
N GLY A 53 -1.64 20.62 14.56
CA GLY A 53 -2.96 20.21 14.20
C GLY A 53 -3.00 19.31 13.01
N GLY A 54 -2.00 18.50 12.87
CA GLY A 54 -1.79 17.70 11.68
C GLY A 54 -2.98 16.96 11.25
N GLY A 55 -3.63 16.17 11.80
CA GLY A 55 -4.71 15.38 11.25
C GLY A 55 -4.18 14.35 10.26
N ALA A 56 -4.58 14.45 9.02
CA ALA A 56 -4.27 13.42 8.04
C ALA A 56 -2.91 13.66 7.37
N ASP A 57 -1.84 13.54 8.13
CA ASP A 57 -0.50 13.81 7.62
C ASP A 57 0.35 12.57 7.36
N LYS A 58 -0.13 11.39 7.70
CA LYS A 58 0.56 10.14 7.37
C LYS A 58 0.03 9.63 6.04
N ARG A 59 0.91 9.11 5.21
CA ARG A 59 0.53 8.72 3.86
C ARG A 59 1.06 7.34 3.53
N CYS A 60 0.25 6.57 2.81
CA CYS A 60 0.66 5.29 2.25
C CYS A 60 0.34 5.28 0.76
N LEU A 61 1.34 4.99 -0.06
CA LEU A 61 1.17 4.80 -1.50
C LEU A 61 1.50 3.34 -1.80
N LEU A 62 0.59 2.67 -2.51
CA LEU A 62 0.79 1.29 -2.94
C LEU A 62 0.83 1.24 -4.46
N GLU A 63 1.84 0.58 -5.00
CA GLU A 63 2.01 0.44 -6.44
C GLU A 63 2.27 -1.01 -6.79
N ALA A 64 1.72 -1.45 -7.91
CA ALA A 64 1.98 -2.80 -8.41
C ALA A 64 1.87 -2.81 -9.93
N ARG A 65 2.54 -3.79 -10.53
CA ARG A 65 2.42 -4.07 -11.97
C ARG A 65 1.87 -5.47 -12.13
N PRO A 66 0.55 -5.61 -12.20
CA PRO A 66 -0.04 -6.93 -12.37
C PRO A 66 0.29 -7.47 -13.77
N ALA A 67 0.43 -8.78 -13.87
CA ALA A 67 0.78 -9.41 -15.13
C ALA A 67 -0.30 -9.12 -16.18
N GLY A 68 0.12 -8.60 -17.32
CA GLY A 68 -0.78 -8.33 -18.43
C GLY A 68 -1.65 -7.11 -18.27
N LEU A 69 -1.41 -6.29 -17.24
CA LEU A 69 -2.23 -5.11 -16.97
C LEU A 69 -1.35 -3.89 -16.80
N GLN A 70 -1.98 -2.73 -16.87
CA GLN A 70 -1.31 -1.47 -16.59
C GLN A 70 -0.91 -1.39 -15.12
N PRO A 71 0.13 -0.62 -14.80
CA PRO A 71 0.47 -0.40 -13.40
C PRO A 71 -0.70 0.22 -12.64
N ILE A 72 -0.84 -0.17 -11.39
CA ILE A 72 -1.89 0.32 -10.52
C ILE A 72 -1.25 0.99 -9.32
N ALA A 73 -1.69 2.19 -9.00
CA ALA A 73 -1.20 2.94 -7.85
C ALA A 73 -2.37 3.56 -7.12
N VAL A 74 -2.36 3.47 -5.80
CA VAL A 74 -3.36 4.12 -4.95
C VAL A 74 -2.65 4.74 -3.76
N SER A 75 -3.27 5.75 -3.17
CA SER A 75 -2.71 6.34 -1.96
C SER A 75 -3.82 6.72 -1.00
N HIS A 76 -3.45 6.87 0.26
CA HIS A 76 -4.38 7.26 1.29
C HIS A 76 -3.62 8.00 2.39
N GLN A 77 -4.22 9.07 2.89
CA GLN A 77 -3.67 9.83 3.99
C GLN A 77 -4.56 9.66 5.21
N ALA A 78 -3.95 9.61 6.38
CA ALA A 78 -4.68 9.40 7.62
C ALA A 78 -3.88 9.93 8.79
N GLU A 79 -4.46 9.86 9.98
CA GLU A 79 -3.83 10.36 11.19
C GLU A 79 -2.71 9.45 11.67
N SER A 80 -2.74 8.19 11.31
CA SER A 80 -1.70 7.24 11.68
C SER A 80 -1.27 6.45 10.48
N LEU A 81 -0.07 5.87 10.57
CA LEU A 81 0.43 5.03 9.48
C LEU A 81 -0.42 3.78 9.31
N ASN A 82 -0.91 3.18 10.40
CA ASN A 82 -1.78 2.02 10.28
C ASN A 82 -3.06 2.35 9.53
N LEU A 83 -3.68 3.48 9.84
CA LEU A 83 -4.89 3.89 9.14
C LEU A 83 -4.61 4.24 7.69
N ALA A 84 -3.45 4.84 7.42
CA ALA A 84 -3.08 5.14 6.04
C ALA A 84 -2.91 3.85 5.23
N VAL A 85 -2.26 2.85 5.81
CA VAL A 85 -2.08 1.56 5.15
C VAL A 85 -3.43 0.87 4.94
N ASP A 86 -4.28 0.87 5.95
CA ASP A 86 -5.60 0.22 5.83
C ASP A 86 -6.43 0.87 4.74
N GLY A 87 -6.44 2.20 4.67
CA GLY A 87 -7.19 2.90 3.64
C GLY A 87 -6.63 2.64 2.25
N ALA A 88 -5.31 2.66 2.12
CA ALA A 88 -4.68 2.37 0.85
C ALA A 88 -4.96 0.93 0.40
N LEU A 89 -4.90 -0.03 1.34
CA LEU A 89 -5.19 -1.43 1.01
C LEU A 89 -6.63 -1.60 0.54
N ALA A 90 -7.58 -0.94 1.16
CA ALA A 90 -8.97 -1.04 0.73
C ALA A 90 -9.14 -0.54 -0.70
N LYS A 91 -8.51 0.58 -1.03
CA LYS A 91 -8.53 1.11 -2.39
C LYS A 91 -7.83 0.18 -3.37
N PHE A 92 -6.71 -0.36 -2.95
CA PHE A 92 -5.90 -1.23 -3.80
C PHE A 92 -6.63 -2.51 -4.14
N LYS A 93 -7.27 -3.14 -3.16
CA LYS A 93 -8.04 -4.36 -3.40
C LYS A 93 -9.18 -4.12 -4.38
N ARG A 94 -9.85 -2.97 -4.27
CA ARG A 94 -10.90 -2.64 -5.22
C ARG A 94 -10.34 -2.43 -6.62
N ALA A 95 -9.24 -1.70 -6.73
CA ALA A 95 -8.63 -1.44 -8.02
C ALA A 95 -8.15 -2.73 -8.68
N LEU A 96 -7.52 -3.61 -7.91
CA LEU A 96 -7.05 -4.89 -8.43
C LEU A 96 -8.22 -5.78 -8.84
N GLY A 97 -9.24 -5.85 -8.00
CA GLY A 97 -10.41 -6.66 -8.32
C GLY A 97 -11.09 -6.19 -9.58
N HIS A 98 -11.20 -4.88 -9.75
CA HIS A 98 -11.79 -4.31 -10.95
C HIS A 98 -10.96 -4.63 -12.19
N ALA A 99 -9.64 -4.44 -12.10
CA ALA A 99 -8.74 -4.66 -13.22
C ALA A 99 -8.74 -6.13 -13.66
N PHE A 100 -8.63 -7.04 -12.70
CA PHE A 100 -8.64 -8.46 -13.01
C PHE A 100 -10.02 -8.94 -13.44
N GLY A 101 -11.07 -8.33 -12.90
CA GLY A 101 -12.43 -8.66 -13.31
C GLY A 101 -12.67 -8.31 -14.76
N LYS A 102 -12.19 -7.14 -15.21
CA LYS A 102 -12.28 -6.77 -16.62
C LYS A 102 -11.51 -7.74 -17.52
N GLN A 103 -10.33 -8.14 -17.07
CA GLN A 103 -9.51 -9.08 -17.85
C GLN A 103 -10.23 -10.40 -18.00
N LYS A 104 -10.96 -10.82 -16.97
CA LYS A 104 -11.68 -12.09 -17.01
C LYS A 104 -12.86 -12.09 -17.95
N ASN A 105 -13.43 -10.94 -18.20
CA ASN A 105 -14.67 -10.84 -18.97
C ASN A 105 -14.46 -10.81 -20.47
N HIS A 106 -13.33 -11.24 -20.92
CA HIS A 106 -13.07 -11.34 -22.35
C HIS A 106 -13.24 -12.76 -22.87
#